data_e117675e82d7bb6a61932d8f54699810
#
_entry.id   e117675e82d7bb6a61932d8f54699810
#
_cell.length_a   1.000
_cell.length_b   1.000
_cell.length_c   1.000
_cell.angle_alpha   90.00
_cell.angle_beta   90.00
_cell.angle_gamma   90.00
#
_symmetry.space_group_name_H-M   'P 1'
#
loop_
_entity.id
_entity.type
_entity.pdbx_description
1 polymer ?
#
loop_
_entity_poly.entity_id
_entity_poly.type
_entity_poly.pdbx_seq_one_letter_code
_entity_poly.pdbx_strand_id
1 'polypeptide(L)'
;MFEIPFNIKKISYSLMSRKITTVISFKIESKFEEWVKIFDSKEAELRHSEFDIKPLFRGFSKDDPKKVICIHQAPEGNIQKFVKANSEWIKSHKVDF
;
A
#
# COMPACT_ATOMS: atom_id res chain seq x y z
N MET A 1 -6.82 20.33 -2.51
CA MET A 1 -5.80 19.50 -1.85
C MET A 1 -6.11 18.03 -2.06
N PHE A 2 -5.12 17.25 -2.46
CA PHE A 2 -5.31 15.81 -2.62
C PHE A 2 -5.38 15.13 -1.25
N GLU A 3 -6.44 14.39 -1.01
CA GLU A 3 -6.61 13.67 0.24
C GLU A 3 -6.25 12.20 0.02
N ILE A 4 -5.33 11.70 0.85
CA ILE A 4 -4.87 10.31 0.74
C ILE A 4 -5.87 9.42 1.49
N PRO A 5 -6.50 8.45 0.79
CA PRO A 5 -7.52 7.59 1.40
C PRO A 5 -6.96 6.52 2.35
N PHE A 6 -5.64 6.45 2.48
CA PHE A 6 -4.99 5.48 3.34
C PHE A 6 -4.43 6.17 4.57
N ASN A 7 -4.42 5.42 5.69
CA ASN A 7 -3.71 5.84 6.88
C ASN A 7 -2.25 5.44 6.70
N ILE A 8 -1.37 6.43 6.54
CA ILE A 8 0.06 6.22 6.29
C ILE A 8 0.85 6.75 7.47
N LYS A 9 1.68 5.88 8.06
CA LYS A 9 2.45 6.22 9.24
C LYS A 9 3.91 5.83 9.05
N LYS A 10 4.81 6.80 9.23
CA LYS A 10 6.25 6.55 9.18
C LYS A 10 6.68 5.89 10.47
N ILE A 11 7.45 4.79 10.38
CA ILE A 11 7.99 4.10 11.55
C ILE A 11 9.50 4.06 11.58
N SER A 12 10.17 4.30 10.45
CA SER A 12 11.63 4.42 10.43
C SER A 12 12.09 5.13 9.18
N TYR A 13 13.34 5.62 9.23
CA TYR A 13 13.95 6.31 8.11
C TYR A 13 15.41 5.85 8.01
N SER A 14 15.80 5.39 6.82
CA SER A 14 17.16 4.96 6.54
C SER A 14 17.91 6.05 5.80
N LEU A 15 18.92 6.65 6.45
CA LEU A 15 19.76 7.66 5.81
C LEU A 15 20.58 7.09 4.67
N MET A 16 20.97 5.82 4.77
CA MET A 16 21.79 5.17 3.76
C MET A 16 21.07 5.01 2.42
N SER A 17 19.82 4.59 2.46
CA SER A 17 19.02 4.35 1.26
C SER A 17 18.03 5.47 0.94
N ARG A 18 17.86 6.40 1.88
CA ARG A 18 16.86 7.46 1.81
C ARG A 18 15.44 6.91 1.66
N LYS A 19 15.21 5.71 2.14
CA LYS A 19 13.91 5.08 2.14
C LYS A 19 13.27 5.17 3.50
N ILE A 20 11.95 5.35 3.49
CA ILE A 20 11.16 5.43 4.70
C ILE A 20 10.34 4.16 4.80
N THR A 21 10.33 3.55 5.99
CA THR A 21 9.45 2.42 6.27
C THR A 21 8.15 2.96 6.82
N THR A 22 7.04 2.61 6.18
CA THR A 22 5.72 3.13 6.55
C THR A 22 4.74 1.99 6.77
N VAL A 23 3.82 2.21 7.69
CA VAL A 23 2.66 1.34 7.88
C VAL A 23 1.48 2.01 7.18
N ILE A 24 0.80 1.24 6.32
CA ILE A 24 -0.34 1.72 5.56
C ILE A 24 -1.52 0.83 5.92
N SER A 25 -2.66 1.43 6.24
CA SER A 25 -3.87 0.66 6.48
C SER A 25 -5.02 1.22 5.67
N PHE A 26 -5.91 0.32 5.22
CA PHE A 26 -7.08 0.69 4.43
C PHE A 26 -8.12 -0.42 4.50
N LYS A 27 -9.34 -0.11 4.11
CA LYS A 27 -10.43 -1.08 4.09
C LYS A 27 -10.61 -1.66 2.71
N ILE A 28 -11.05 -2.93 2.66
CA ILE A 28 -11.42 -3.59 1.40
C ILE A 28 -12.85 -4.12 1.53
N GLU A 29 -13.53 -4.27 0.39
CA GLU A 29 -14.89 -4.81 0.34
C GLU A 29 -14.91 -6.31 0.04
N SER A 30 -13.80 -6.82 -0.50
CA SER A 30 -13.64 -8.26 -0.79
C SER A 30 -13.05 -8.98 0.42
N LYS A 31 -12.85 -10.29 0.28
CA LYS A 31 -12.12 -11.06 1.28
C LYS A 31 -10.63 -10.81 1.11
N PHE A 32 -9.88 -10.87 2.20
CA PHE A 32 -8.44 -10.65 2.14
C PHE A 32 -7.76 -11.62 1.17
N GLU A 33 -8.20 -12.89 1.15
CA GLU A 33 -7.61 -13.91 0.27
C GLU A 33 -7.74 -13.56 -1.20
N GLU A 34 -8.80 -12.86 -1.58
CA GLU A 34 -9.00 -12.40 -2.94
C GLU A 34 -8.13 -11.19 -3.25
N TRP A 35 -8.11 -10.22 -2.32
CA TRP A 35 -7.32 -9.00 -2.49
C TRP A 35 -5.83 -9.32 -2.57
N VAL A 36 -5.32 -10.23 -1.71
CA VAL A 36 -3.89 -10.52 -1.63
C VAL A 36 -3.36 -11.17 -2.90
N LYS A 37 -4.20 -11.92 -3.62
CA LYS A 37 -3.81 -12.51 -4.91
C LYS A 37 -3.48 -11.41 -5.91
N ILE A 38 -4.23 -10.32 -5.90
CA ILE A 38 -3.99 -9.19 -6.78
C ILE A 38 -2.74 -8.45 -6.32
N PHE A 39 -2.61 -8.22 -5.02
CA PHE A 39 -1.47 -7.54 -4.45
C PHE A 39 -0.15 -8.28 -4.73
N ASP A 40 -0.19 -9.61 -4.71
CA ASP A 40 0.99 -10.45 -4.97
C ASP A 40 1.20 -10.72 -6.46
N SER A 41 0.36 -10.19 -7.34
CA SER A 41 0.46 -10.43 -8.78
C SER A 41 1.66 -9.72 -9.39
N LYS A 42 2.06 -10.19 -10.57
CA LYS A 42 3.14 -9.57 -11.33
C LYS A 42 2.83 -8.12 -11.69
N GLU A 43 1.58 -7.84 -12.02
CA GLU A 43 1.15 -6.47 -12.33
C GLU A 43 1.35 -5.55 -11.13
N ALA A 44 0.95 -6.00 -9.94
CA ALA A 44 1.11 -5.21 -8.71
C ALA A 44 2.60 -4.98 -8.42
N GLU A 45 3.43 -6.01 -8.61
CA GLU A 45 4.87 -5.89 -8.41
C GLU A 45 5.47 -4.83 -9.33
N LEU A 46 5.08 -4.84 -10.60
CA LEU A 46 5.58 -3.87 -11.57
C LEU A 46 5.13 -2.45 -11.24
N ARG A 47 3.87 -2.29 -10.82
CA ARG A 47 3.34 -0.98 -10.43
C ARG A 47 4.06 -0.41 -9.21
N HIS A 48 4.36 -1.25 -8.23
CA HIS A 48 5.11 -0.84 -7.04
C HIS A 48 6.55 -0.47 -7.40
N SER A 49 7.22 -1.28 -8.22
CA SER A 49 8.62 -1.05 -8.58
C SER A 49 8.81 0.22 -9.39
N GLU A 50 7.80 0.65 -10.14
CA GLU A 50 7.82 1.90 -10.87
C GLU A 50 8.03 3.11 -9.96
N PHE A 51 7.58 3.01 -8.71
CA PHE A 51 7.71 4.05 -7.71
C PHE A 51 8.76 3.71 -6.64
N ASP A 52 9.59 2.72 -6.92
CA ASP A 52 10.64 2.26 -6.01
C ASP A 52 10.07 1.87 -4.64
N ILE A 53 8.89 1.26 -4.64
CA ILE A 53 8.23 0.78 -3.43
C ILE A 53 8.54 -0.69 -3.25
N LYS A 54 9.06 -1.04 -2.07
CA LYS A 54 9.31 -2.43 -1.71
C LYS A 54 8.33 -2.84 -0.61
N PRO A 55 7.36 -3.70 -0.94
CA PRO A 55 6.47 -4.25 0.10
C PRO A 55 7.25 -5.20 1.00
N LEU A 56 7.13 -5.01 2.31
CA LEU A 56 7.77 -5.86 3.31
C LEU A 56 6.78 -6.79 3.99
N PHE A 57 5.54 -6.36 4.11
CA PHE A 57 4.50 -7.11 4.81
C PHE A 57 3.13 -6.73 4.30
N ARG A 58 2.21 -7.68 4.28
CA ARG A 58 0.79 -7.46 4.08
C ARG A 58 0.02 -8.45 4.94
N GLY A 59 -1.07 -7.99 5.50
CA GLY A 59 -1.91 -8.78 6.37
C GLY A 59 -3.19 -8.03 6.66
N PHE A 60 -3.95 -8.52 7.64
CA PHE A 60 -5.17 -7.85 8.05
C PHE A 60 -5.24 -7.77 9.57
N SER A 61 -6.06 -6.85 10.06
CA SER A 61 -6.23 -6.63 11.48
C SER A 61 -6.93 -7.83 12.12
N LYS A 62 -6.46 -8.22 13.30
CA LYS A 62 -7.09 -9.29 14.08
C LYS A 62 -8.56 -8.99 14.35
N ASP A 63 -8.89 -7.73 14.57
CA ASP A 63 -10.23 -7.32 14.97
C ASP A 63 -11.15 -7.01 13.79
N ASP A 64 -10.58 -6.85 12.58
CA ASP A 64 -11.36 -6.51 11.39
C ASP A 64 -10.68 -7.10 10.15
N PRO A 65 -11.16 -8.26 9.64
CA PRO A 65 -10.55 -8.90 8.47
C PRO A 65 -10.61 -8.07 7.20
N LYS A 66 -11.44 -7.03 7.17
CA LYS A 66 -11.53 -6.10 6.03
C LYS A 66 -10.53 -4.96 6.12
N LYS A 67 -9.84 -4.81 7.24
CA LYS A 67 -8.81 -3.80 7.40
C LYS A 67 -7.46 -4.40 7.06
N VAL A 68 -6.95 -4.00 5.90
CA VAL A 68 -5.63 -4.45 5.42
C VAL A 68 -4.55 -3.59 6.03
N ILE A 69 -3.44 -4.22 6.38
CA ILE A 69 -2.26 -3.56 6.93
C ILE A 69 -1.07 -3.96 6.07
N CYS A 70 -0.37 -2.97 5.54
CA CYS A 70 0.83 -3.18 4.74
C CYS A 70 1.99 -2.40 5.34
N ILE A 71 3.19 -2.95 5.19
CA ILE A 71 4.43 -2.25 5.55
C ILE A 71 5.26 -2.15 4.28
N HIS A 72 5.58 -0.91 3.89
CA HIS A 72 6.33 -0.66 2.66
C HIS A 72 7.56 0.19 2.95
N GLN A 73 8.60 0.01 2.13
CA GLN A 73 9.74 0.90 2.09
C GLN A 73 9.76 1.63 0.76
N ALA A 74 9.95 2.93 0.79
CA ALA A 74 10.00 3.75 -0.42
C ALA A 74 10.65 5.10 -0.11
N PRO A 75 11.17 5.80 -1.14
CA PRO A 75 11.60 7.19 -0.97
C PRO A 75 10.43 8.04 -0.47
N GLU A 76 10.74 9.10 0.27
CA GLU A 76 9.71 9.97 0.82
C GLU A 76 8.81 10.51 -0.29
N GLY A 77 7.49 10.43 -0.06
CA GLY A 77 6.48 10.92 -1.00
C GLY A 77 6.09 9.95 -2.10
N ASN A 78 6.86 8.88 -2.31
CA ASN A 78 6.56 7.96 -3.42
C ASN A 78 5.30 7.13 -3.21
N ILE A 79 4.96 6.79 -1.96
CA ILE A 79 3.72 6.06 -1.70
C ILE A 79 2.51 6.92 -2.09
N GLN A 80 2.52 8.20 -1.75
CA GLN A 80 1.46 9.12 -2.11
C GLN A 80 1.35 9.27 -3.63
N LYS A 81 2.48 9.36 -4.31
CA LYS A 81 2.52 9.42 -5.78
C LYS A 81 1.96 8.16 -6.40
N PHE A 82 2.30 7.00 -5.84
CA PHE A 82 1.79 5.71 -6.30
C PHE A 82 0.28 5.64 -6.16
N VAL A 83 -0.26 6.00 -5.00
CA VAL A 83 -1.70 5.97 -4.76
C VAL A 83 -2.42 6.88 -5.75
N LYS A 84 -1.89 8.07 -6.00
CA LYS A 84 -2.50 9.01 -6.93
C LYS A 84 -2.47 8.49 -8.36
N ALA A 85 -1.32 7.97 -8.80
CA ALA A 85 -1.14 7.50 -10.18
C ALA A 85 -1.93 6.22 -10.46
N ASN A 86 -2.17 5.40 -9.43
CA ASN A 86 -2.82 4.10 -9.58
C ASN A 86 -4.21 4.04 -8.94
N SER A 87 -4.84 5.20 -8.70
CA SER A 87 -6.12 5.24 -7.98
C SER A 87 -7.21 4.42 -8.64
N GLU A 88 -7.32 4.47 -9.96
CA GLU A 88 -8.34 3.69 -10.69
C GLU A 88 -8.10 2.18 -10.54
N TRP A 89 -6.84 1.77 -10.67
CA TRP A 89 -6.47 0.37 -10.52
C TRP A 89 -6.76 -0.12 -9.10
N ILE A 90 -6.39 0.68 -8.09
CA ILE A 90 -6.61 0.34 -6.69
C ILE A 90 -8.11 0.20 -6.41
N LYS A 91 -8.93 1.13 -6.88
CA LYS A 91 -10.39 1.08 -6.69
C LYS A 91 -11.00 -0.14 -7.37
N SER A 92 -10.47 -0.53 -8.53
CA SER A 92 -11.00 -1.68 -9.28
C SER A 92 -10.85 -2.98 -8.50
N HIS A 93 -10.02 -3.02 -7.47
CA HIS A 93 -9.79 -4.19 -6.65
C HIS A 93 -10.46 -4.09 -5.28
N LYS A 94 -11.57 -3.36 -5.21
CA LYS A 94 -12.44 -3.30 -4.03
C LYS A 94 -11.81 -2.62 -2.82
N VAL A 95 -10.81 -1.80 -3.03
CA VAL A 95 -10.29 -0.96 -1.95
C VAL A 95 -11.28 0.18 -1.72
N ASP A 96 -11.66 0.37 -0.48
CA ASP A 96 -12.61 1.41 -0.08
C ASP A 96 -11.86 2.73 0.10
N PHE A 97 -12.13 3.63 -0.79
CA PHE A 97 -11.53 4.97 -0.79
C PHE A 97 -12.51 5.95 -0.19
#